data_da8668791cd19bf5efe22c324b47c8bf
#
_entry.id   da8668791cd19bf5efe22c324b47c8bf
#
_cell.length_a   1.000
_cell.length_b   1.000
_cell.length_c   1.000
_cell.angle_alpha   90.00
_cell.angle_beta   90.00
_cell.angle_gamma   90.00
#
_symmetry.space_group_name_H-M   'P 1'
#
loop_
_entity.id
_entity.type
_entity.pdbx_description
1 polymer ?
#
loop_
_entity_poly.entity_id
_entity_poly.type
_entity_poly.pdbx_seq_one_letter_code
_entity_poly.pdbx_strand_id
1 'polypeptide(L)'
;MLIIGSTLAFQGCASKGNELNSSLSQQEISTVNDPFEKVNRVVFSFNIIFDKIILRPIAVTYKAVVPGFVRNRITYSLNNLSMPITAVNNLLQGELRKAGVSTTRFIINSTVGLLGFFDPASSMGLVTETEDFGQTLSVWGVSSGPYVVLPLSLIHI
;
A
#
# COMPACT_ATOMS: atom_id res chain seq x y z
N MET A 1 25.72 31.45 52.45
CA MET A 1 24.92 30.44 51.75
C MET A 1 24.48 31.05 50.44
N LEU A 2 25.31 30.83 49.38
CA LEU A 2 25.14 31.40 48.06
C LEU A 2 24.50 30.34 47.17
N ILE A 3 23.33 30.63 46.65
CA ILE A 3 22.65 29.78 45.62
C ILE A 3 22.98 30.37 44.28
N ILE A 4 23.80 29.65 43.52
CA ILE A 4 24.12 29.98 42.10
C ILE A 4 23.04 29.35 41.26
N GLY A 5 22.18 30.19 40.67
CA GLY A 5 21.19 29.79 39.68
C GLY A 5 21.85 29.56 38.34
N SER A 6 21.83 28.33 37.85
CA SER A 6 22.29 27.95 36.52
C SER A 6 21.17 28.15 35.51
N THR A 7 21.26 29.18 34.66
CA THR A 7 20.39 29.38 33.49
C THR A 7 20.86 28.50 32.35
N LEU A 8 20.13 27.44 32.08
CA LEU A 8 20.30 26.64 30.87
C LEU A 8 19.70 27.38 29.67
N ALA A 9 20.58 27.94 28.84
CA ALA A 9 20.21 28.49 27.55
C ALA A 9 19.93 27.33 26.58
N PHE A 10 18.65 27.14 26.24
CA PHE A 10 18.27 26.28 25.10
C PHE A 10 18.62 27.02 23.80
N GLN A 11 19.74 26.68 23.19
CA GLN A 11 20.04 27.07 21.82
C GLN A 11 19.28 26.11 20.89
N GLY A 12 18.16 26.60 20.35
CA GLY A 12 17.46 25.89 19.28
C GLY A 12 18.31 25.86 18.02
N CYS A 13 18.80 24.69 17.63
CA CYS A 13 19.36 24.47 16.31
C CYS A 13 18.23 24.63 15.28
N ALA A 14 18.15 25.81 14.64
CA ALA A 14 17.39 25.97 13.41
C ALA A 14 18.08 25.12 12.32
N SER A 15 17.47 24.00 12.02
CA SER A 15 17.95 23.05 11.03
C SER A 15 17.90 23.68 9.64
N LYS A 16 19.06 23.78 8.99
CA LYS A 16 19.23 24.05 7.55
C LYS A 16 18.77 22.88 6.67
N GLY A 17 17.76 22.12 7.14
CA GLY A 17 17.34 20.89 6.49
C GLY A 17 16.51 21.03 5.23
N ASN A 18 15.93 22.21 4.97
CA ASN A 18 14.98 22.35 3.86
C ASN A 18 15.64 22.50 2.48
N GLU A 19 16.84 23.05 2.39
CA GLU A 19 17.50 23.21 1.09
C GLU A 19 18.16 21.91 0.60
N LEU A 20 18.66 21.08 1.53
CA LEU A 20 19.29 19.81 1.16
C LEU A 20 18.26 18.79 0.66
N ASN A 21 17.07 18.74 1.29
CA ASN A 21 15.99 17.84 0.88
C ASN A 21 15.35 18.26 -0.46
N SER A 22 15.27 19.55 -0.75
CA SER A 22 14.77 20.04 -2.05
C SER A 22 15.76 19.76 -3.19
N SER A 23 17.06 19.84 -2.94
CA SER A 23 18.07 19.52 -3.95
C SER A 23 18.18 18.01 -4.22
N LEU A 24 18.05 17.17 -3.20
CA LEU A 24 18.03 15.70 -3.36
C LEU A 24 16.79 15.23 -4.10
N SER A 25 15.61 15.77 -3.78
CA SER A 25 14.37 15.40 -4.47
C SER A 25 14.35 15.88 -5.93
N GLN A 26 14.94 17.02 -6.25
CA GLN A 26 15.06 17.50 -7.64
C GLN A 26 16.10 16.72 -8.44
N GLN A 27 17.16 16.24 -7.80
CA GLN A 27 18.20 15.48 -8.46
C GLN A 27 17.74 14.03 -8.76
N GLU A 28 16.93 13.42 -7.92
CA GLU A 28 16.29 12.12 -8.20
C GLU A 28 15.25 12.21 -9.33
N ILE A 29 14.48 13.30 -9.39
CA ILE A 29 13.47 13.50 -10.46
C ILE A 29 14.14 13.70 -11.83
N SER A 30 15.35 14.26 -11.88
CA SER A 30 16.05 14.52 -13.15
C SER A 30 16.67 13.27 -13.80
N THR A 31 16.75 12.14 -13.08
CA THR A 31 17.38 10.90 -13.57
C THR A 31 16.38 9.82 -14.01
N VAL A 32 15.08 10.04 -13.82
CA VAL A 32 14.06 9.10 -14.29
C VAL A 32 13.85 9.29 -15.78
N ASN A 33 14.46 8.41 -16.57
CA ASN A 33 14.22 8.35 -18.01
C ASN A 33 12.85 7.69 -18.27
N ASP A 34 11.79 8.52 -18.39
CA ASP A 34 10.45 8.05 -18.71
C ASP A 34 10.17 8.23 -20.22
N PRO A 35 10.37 7.20 -21.05
CA PRO A 35 10.14 7.28 -22.50
C PRO A 35 8.65 7.50 -22.82
N PHE A 36 7.74 7.24 -21.90
CA PHE A 36 6.29 7.37 -22.07
C PHE A 36 5.70 8.58 -21.32
N GLU A 37 6.51 9.54 -20.89
CA GLU A 37 6.07 10.67 -20.04
C GLU A 37 4.81 11.36 -20.59
N LYS A 38 4.76 11.64 -21.90
CA LYS A 38 3.61 12.35 -22.50
C LYS A 38 2.32 11.53 -22.38
N VAL A 39 2.41 10.22 -22.63
CA VAL A 39 1.27 9.30 -22.52
C VAL A 39 0.87 9.16 -21.04
N ASN A 40 1.84 8.96 -20.17
CA ASN A 40 1.63 8.83 -18.74
C ASN A 40 0.93 10.06 -18.15
N ARG A 41 1.31 11.27 -18.54
CA ARG A 41 0.66 12.52 -18.11
C ARG A 41 -0.79 12.61 -18.55
N VAL A 42 -1.11 12.21 -19.79
CA VAL A 42 -2.49 12.22 -20.29
C VAL A 42 -3.34 11.23 -19.54
N VAL A 43 -2.86 9.99 -19.38
CA VAL A 43 -3.56 8.94 -18.65
C VAL A 43 -3.74 9.33 -17.17
N PHE A 44 -2.72 9.88 -16.54
CA PHE A 44 -2.80 10.35 -15.17
C PHE A 44 -3.84 11.47 -14.99
N SER A 45 -3.87 12.44 -15.91
CA SER A 45 -4.87 13.51 -15.89
C SER A 45 -6.29 12.95 -16.05
N PHE A 46 -6.47 11.99 -16.95
CA PHE A 46 -7.73 11.27 -17.10
C PHE A 46 -8.15 10.57 -15.80
N ASN A 47 -7.22 9.84 -15.17
CA ASN A 47 -7.47 9.15 -13.91
C ASN A 47 -7.91 10.13 -12.79
N ILE A 48 -7.25 11.28 -12.66
CA ILE A 48 -7.63 12.31 -11.67
C ILE A 48 -9.05 12.85 -11.94
N ILE A 49 -9.36 13.14 -13.19
CA ILE A 49 -10.69 13.67 -13.56
C ILE A 49 -11.75 12.62 -13.25
N PHE A 50 -11.50 11.38 -13.63
CA PHE A 50 -12.41 10.25 -13.39
C PHE A 50 -12.62 10.01 -11.87
N ASP A 51 -11.53 10.06 -11.09
CA ASP A 51 -11.62 9.96 -9.62
C ASP A 51 -12.51 11.07 -9.04
N LYS A 52 -12.23 12.33 -9.39
CA LYS A 52 -12.95 13.48 -8.85
C LYS A 52 -14.42 13.49 -9.20
N ILE A 53 -14.77 13.11 -10.44
CA ILE A 53 -16.16 13.24 -10.96
C ILE A 53 -16.98 11.99 -10.63
N ILE A 54 -16.38 10.82 -10.63
CA ILE A 54 -17.10 9.54 -10.52
C ILE A 54 -16.76 8.80 -9.23
N LEU A 55 -15.49 8.45 -9.02
CA LEU A 55 -15.13 7.56 -7.90
C LEU A 55 -15.28 8.24 -6.54
N ARG A 56 -14.84 9.47 -6.41
CA ARG A 56 -14.91 10.21 -5.15
C ARG A 56 -16.35 10.44 -4.67
N PRO A 57 -17.31 10.89 -5.49
CA PRO A 57 -18.72 10.99 -5.08
C PRO A 57 -19.31 9.65 -4.66
N ILE A 58 -19.03 8.57 -5.42
CA ILE A 58 -19.47 7.21 -5.08
C ILE A 58 -18.88 6.78 -3.73
N ALA A 59 -17.58 6.99 -3.53
CA ALA A 59 -16.91 6.62 -2.29
C ALA A 59 -17.42 7.40 -1.07
N VAL A 60 -17.71 8.69 -1.23
CA VAL A 60 -18.29 9.53 -0.16
C VAL A 60 -19.69 9.04 0.19
N THR A 61 -20.54 8.80 -0.83
CA THR A 61 -21.89 8.27 -0.63
C THR A 61 -21.86 6.89 0.03
N TYR A 62 -20.98 6.00 -0.43
CA TYR A 62 -20.77 4.68 0.19
C TYR A 62 -20.36 4.80 1.67
N LYS A 63 -19.42 5.70 2.00
CA LYS A 63 -19.01 5.93 3.38
C LYS A 63 -20.13 6.53 4.25
N ALA A 64 -21.00 7.34 3.68
CA ALA A 64 -22.10 7.96 4.42
C ALA A 64 -23.25 6.97 4.67
N VAL A 65 -23.56 6.09 3.71
CA VAL A 65 -24.69 5.17 3.77
C VAL A 65 -24.34 3.86 4.48
N VAL A 66 -23.13 3.31 4.21
CA VAL A 66 -22.73 2.00 4.73
C VAL A 66 -22.05 2.14 6.09
N PRO A 67 -22.59 1.55 7.16
CA PRO A 67 -21.98 1.57 8.48
C PRO A 67 -20.56 0.98 8.48
N GLY A 68 -19.68 1.50 9.34
CA GLY A 68 -18.28 1.07 9.42
C GLY A 68 -18.12 -0.44 9.65
N PHE A 69 -18.99 -1.03 10.46
CA PHE A 69 -19.02 -2.48 10.67
C PHE A 69 -19.17 -3.26 9.35
N VAL A 70 -20.14 -2.89 8.51
CA VAL A 70 -20.38 -3.57 7.23
C VAL A 70 -19.21 -3.39 6.28
N ARG A 71 -18.65 -2.20 6.21
CA ARG A 71 -17.47 -1.91 5.38
C ARG A 71 -16.28 -2.80 5.77
N ASN A 72 -16.02 -2.94 7.06
CA ASN A 72 -14.94 -3.81 7.53
C ASN A 72 -15.16 -5.27 7.12
N ARG A 73 -16.41 -5.76 7.16
CA ARG A 73 -16.73 -7.13 6.74
C ARG A 73 -16.47 -7.33 5.24
N ILE A 74 -16.87 -6.37 4.42
CA ILE A 74 -16.59 -6.39 2.98
C ILE A 74 -15.07 -6.38 2.74
N THR A 75 -14.32 -5.54 3.44
CA THR A 75 -12.86 -5.50 3.32
C THR A 75 -12.22 -6.84 3.70
N TYR A 76 -12.66 -7.48 4.78
CA TYR A 76 -12.14 -8.80 5.16
C TYR A 76 -12.43 -9.86 4.09
N SER A 77 -13.64 -9.85 3.51
CA SER A 77 -14.00 -10.78 2.43
C SER A 77 -13.15 -10.57 1.18
N LEU A 78 -12.92 -9.30 0.77
CA LEU A 78 -12.05 -8.98 -0.36
C LEU A 78 -10.59 -9.39 -0.09
N ASN A 79 -10.08 -9.12 1.09
CA ASN A 79 -8.75 -9.57 1.49
C ASN A 79 -8.64 -11.11 1.49
N ASN A 80 -9.68 -11.82 1.91
CA ASN A 80 -9.70 -13.27 1.85
C ASN A 80 -9.65 -13.79 0.42
N LEU A 81 -10.33 -13.12 -0.53
CA LEU A 81 -10.29 -13.47 -1.95
C LEU A 81 -8.90 -13.25 -2.57
N SER A 82 -8.08 -12.38 -2.02
CA SER A 82 -6.70 -12.18 -2.48
C SER A 82 -5.72 -13.23 -1.94
N MET A 83 -6.06 -13.97 -0.88
CA MET A 83 -5.16 -14.94 -0.25
C MET A 83 -4.66 -16.05 -1.19
N PRO A 84 -5.45 -16.62 -2.12
CA PRO A 84 -4.95 -17.60 -3.08
C PRO A 84 -3.85 -17.03 -3.98
N ILE A 85 -4.01 -15.77 -4.42
CA ILE A 85 -3.00 -15.08 -5.24
C ILE A 85 -1.72 -14.88 -4.42
N THR A 86 -1.85 -14.42 -3.19
CA THR A 86 -0.73 -14.29 -2.24
C THR A 86 -0.03 -15.64 -2.02
N ALA A 87 -0.78 -16.72 -1.84
CA ALA A 87 -0.21 -18.06 -1.65
C ALA A 87 0.60 -18.52 -2.87
N VAL A 88 0.08 -18.30 -4.08
CA VAL A 88 0.79 -18.63 -5.33
C VAL A 88 2.08 -17.80 -5.47
N ASN A 89 2.03 -16.50 -5.20
CA ASN A 89 3.21 -15.65 -5.27
C ASN A 89 4.27 -16.06 -4.23
N ASN A 90 3.87 -16.38 -3.01
CA ASN A 90 4.78 -16.93 -2.00
C ASN A 90 5.45 -18.25 -2.46
N LEU A 91 4.69 -19.14 -3.14
CA LEU A 91 5.24 -20.37 -3.71
C LEU A 91 6.28 -20.06 -4.80
N LEU A 92 5.97 -19.12 -5.70
CA LEU A 92 6.85 -18.71 -6.78
C LEU A 92 8.13 -18.02 -6.27
N GLN A 93 8.06 -17.40 -5.10
CA GLN A 93 9.20 -16.79 -4.39
C GLN A 93 10.01 -17.81 -3.57
N GLY A 94 9.54 -19.07 -3.44
CA GLY A 94 10.17 -20.11 -2.62
C GLY A 94 9.83 -20.04 -1.13
N GLU A 95 8.90 -19.16 -0.73
CA GLU A 95 8.48 -18.91 0.64
C GLU A 95 7.37 -19.89 1.08
N LEU A 96 7.71 -21.20 1.16
CA LEU A 96 6.74 -22.28 1.45
C LEU A 96 5.96 -22.07 2.75
N ARG A 97 6.61 -21.52 3.78
CA ARG A 97 5.96 -21.24 5.06
C ARG A 97 4.87 -20.17 4.92
N LYS A 98 5.17 -19.07 4.24
CA LYS A 98 4.21 -17.99 3.99
C LYS A 98 3.07 -18.47 3.09
N ALA A 99 3.39 -19.25 2.07
CA ALA A 99 2.38 -19.87 1.21
C ALA A 99 1.42 -20.76 2.01
N GLY A 100 1.94 -21.59 2.90
CA GLY A 100 1.13 -22.41 3.80
C GLY A 100 0.25 -21.58 4.73
N VAL A 101 0.78 -20.50 5.31
CA VAL A 101 0.00 -19.59 6.15
C VAL A 101 -1.13 -18.93 5.34
N SER A 102 -0.85 -18.40 4.16
CA SER A 102 -1.86 -17.76 3.30
C SER A 102 -2.95 -18.72 2.88
N THR A 103 -2.59 -19.95 2.52
CA THR A 103 -3.55 -21.03 2.19
C THR A 103 -4.42 -21.39 3.39
N THR A 104 -3.83 -21.57 4.56
CA THR A 104 -4.55 -21.90 5.79
C THR A 104 -5.51 -20.78 6.17
N ARG A 105 -5.09 -19.51 6.08
CA ARG A 105 -5.96 -18.34 6.29
C ARG A 105 -7.16 -18.38 5.36
N PHE A 106 -6.91 -18.60 4.06
CA PHE A 106 -7.99 -18.68 3.08
C PHE A 106 -9.03 -19.75 3.46
N ILE A 107 -8.58 -20.95 3.82
CA ILE A 107 -9.48 -22.05 4.19
C ILE A 107 -10.27 -21.71 5.47
N ILE A 108 -9.60 -21.28 6.53
CA ILE A 108 -10.25 -20.95 7.80
C ILE A 108 -11.24 -19.81 7.63
N ASN A 109 -10.83 -18.72 6.96
CA ASN A 109 -11.67 -17.55 6.79
C ASN A 109 -12.83 -17.81 5.81
N SER A 110 -12.66 -18.70 4.83
CA SER A 110 -13.75 -19.08 3.92
C SER A 110 -14.76 -20.01 4.56
N THR A 111 -14.33 -20.89 5.46
CA THR A 111 -15.21 -21.88 6.13
C THR A 111 -15.78 -21.31 7.43
N VAL A 112 -14.94 -21.14 8.44
CA VAL A 112 -15.33 -20.65 9.77
C VAL A 112 -15.67 -19.16 9.73
N GLY A 113 -14.96 -18.38 8.89
CA GLY A 113 -15.14 -16.94 8.71
C GLY A 113 -16.28 -16.55 7.76
N LEU A 114 -17.11 -17.50 7.30
CA LEU A 114 -18.24 -17.24 6.39
C LEU A 114 -17.79 -16.46 5.14
N LEU A 115 -17.02 -17.11 4.26
CA LEU A 115 -16.47 -16.54 3.03
C LEU A 115 -15.58 -15.30 3.27
N GLY A 116 -14.94 -15.22 4.44
CA GLY A 116 -14.02 -14.14 4.79
C GLY A 116 -14.71 -12.91 5.39
N PHE A 117 -16.01 -12.93 5.67
CA PHE A 117 -16.67 -11.84 6.42
C PHE A 117 -16.10 -11.68 7.83
N PHE A 118 -15.56 -12.74 8.40
CA PHE A 118 -14.84 -12.75 9.66
C PHE A 118 -13.39 -13.20 9.42
N ASP A 119 -12.48 -12.80 10.30
CA ASP A 119 -11.06 -13.18 10.22
C ASP A 119 -10.64 -13.96 11.48
N PRO A 120 -11.14 -15.17 11.69
CA PRO A 120 -10.71 -16.02 12.79
C PRO A 120 -9.25 -16.42 12.68
N ALA A 121 -8.67 -16.48 11.48
CA ALA A 121 -7.28 -16.82 11.26
C ALA A 121 -6.32 -15.82 11.93
N SER A 122 -6.64 -14.54 11.91
CA SER A 122 -5.86 -13.51 12.65
C SER A 122 -5.91 -13.74 14.16
N SER A 123 -7.05 -14.15 14.71
CA SER A 123 -7.19 -14.49 16.13
C SER A 123 -6.35 -15.70 16.53
N MET A 124 -6.06 -16.60 15.58
CA MET A 124 -5.18 -17.76 15.76
C MET A 124 -3.70 -17.43 15.62
N GLY A 125 -3.34 -16.14 15.41
CA GLY A 125 -1.96 -15.71 15.22
C GLY A 125 -1.39 -15.99 13.81
N LEU A 126 -2.22 -16.36 12.84
CA LEU A 126 -1.81 -16.52 11.46
C LEU A 126 -1.74 -15.15 10.79
N VAL A 127 -0.59 -14.52 10.81
CA VAL A 127 -0.34 -13.23 10.16
C VAL A 127 0.32 -13.47 8.81
N THR A 128 -0.14 -12.77 7.78
CA THR A 128 0.47 -12.77 6.45
C THR A 128 0.43 -11.38 5.84
N GLU A 129 1.39 -11.10 4.99
CA GLU A 129 1.42 -9.92 4.15
C GLU A 129 0.85 -10.28 2.77
N THR A 130 0.32 -9.29 2.07
CA THR A 130 -0.13 -9.49 0.69
C THR A 130 1.07 -9.50 -0.24
N GLU A 131 1.15 -10.52 -1.09
CA GLU A 131 2.19 -10.65 -2.10
C GLU A 131 1.57 -10.58 -3.49
N ASP A 132 2.25 -9.88 -4.39
CA ASP A 132 1.85 -9.72 -5.77
C ASP A 132 2.91 -10.25 -6.75
N PHE A 133 2.54 -10.29 -8.03
CA PHE A 133 3.43 -10.80 -9.07
C PHE A 133 4.61 -9.85 -9.36
N GLY A 134 4.46 -8.54 -9.10
CA GLY A 134 5.56 -7.58 -9.23
C GLY A 134 6.67 -7.86 -8.23
N GLN A 135 6.31 -8.16 -6.98
CA GLN A 135 7.26 -8.58 -5.94
C GLN A 135 7.94 -9.89 -6.32
N THR A 136 7.19 -10.85 -6.88
CA THR A 136 7.75 -12.13 -7.35
C THR A 136 8.79 -11.92 -8.44
N LEU A 137 8.52 -11.06 -9.42
CA LEU A 137 9.49 -10.72 -10.47
C LEU A 137 10.75 -10.06 -9.89
N SER A 138 10.58 -9.19 -8.89
CA SER A 138 11.70 -8.55 -8.19
C SER A 138 12.59 -9.58 -7.47
N VAL A 139 11.98 -10.56 -6.79
CA VAL A 139 12.73 -11.66 -6.15
C VAL A 139 13.50 -12.50 -7.20
N TRP A 140 12.95 -12.67 -8.39
CA TRP A 140 13.63 -13.36 -9.49
C TRP A 140 14.74 -12.51 -10.15
N GLY A 141 14.96 -11.28 -9.69
CA GLY A 141 16.00 -10.40 -10.21
C GLY A 141 15.63 -9.69 -11.50
N VAL A 142 14.35 -9.64 -11.86
CA VAL A 142 13.88 -8.85 -12.98
C VAL A 142 13.96 -7.37 -12.60
N SER A 143 14.76 -6.61 -13.33
CA SER A 143 14.90 -5.16 -13.11
C SER A 143 13.62 -4.41 -13.48
N SER A 144 13.38 -3.27 -12.83
CA SER A 144 12.26 -2.39 -13.15
C SER A 144 12.32 -1.94 -14.62
N GLY A 145 11.21 -2.10 -15.34
CA GLY A 145 11.04 -1.60 -16.69
C GLY A 145 10.68 -0.11 -16.72
N PRO A 146 10.37 0.43 -17.92
CA PRO A 146 9.90 1.79 -18.05
C PRO A 146 8.58 1.99 -17.29
N TYR A 147 8.41 3.16 -16.69
CA TYR A 147 7.19 3.52 -15.98
C TYR A 147 6.01 3.68 -16.97
N VAL A 148 4.90 3.01 -16.67
CA VAL A 148 3.68 3.08 -17.49
C VAL A 148 2.46 3.29 -16.60
N VAL A 149 1.72 4.37 -16.84
CA VAL A 149 0.44 4.64 -16.16
C VAL A 149 -0.69 3.98 -16.94
N LEU A 150 -1.45 3.12 -16.29
CA LEU A 150 -2.60 2.49 -16.91
C LEU A 150 -3.88 3.29 -16.65
N PRO A 151 -4.82 3.35 -17.63
CA PRO A 151 -6.13 3.95 -17.43
C PRO A 151 -6.90 3.22 -16.31
N LEU A 152 -7.50 3.98 -15.39
CA LEU A 152 -8.26 3.46 -14.24
C LEU A 152 -7.48 2.55 -13.29
N SER A 153 -6.17 2.41 -13.48
CA SER A 153 -5.29 1.79 -12.51
C SER A 153 -5.11 2.73 -11.32
N LEU A 154 -6.19 2.91 -10.55
CA LEU A 154 -6.21 3.69 -9.30
C LEU A 154 -5.71 2.87 -8.13
N ILE A 155 -4.97 1.82 -8.43
CA ILE A 155 -4.40 0.93 -7.43
C ILE A 155 -3.25 1.67 -6.79
N HIS A 156 -3.52 2.14 -5.60
CA HIS A 156 -2.56 2.65 -4.63
C HIS A 156 -1.87 3.99 -4.98
N ILE A 157 -2.59 5.06 -4.73
CA ILE A 157 -1.99 6.30 -4.25
C ILE A 157 -2.32 6.46 -2.76
#